data_b855d6b65c1bc1c20b02b9066065efd6
#
_entry.id   b855d6b65c1bc1c20b02b9066065efd6
#
_cell.length_a   1.000
_cell.length_b   1.000
_cell.length_c   1.000
_cell.angle_alpha   90.00
_cell.angle_beta   90.00
_cell.angle_gamma   90.00
#
_symmetry.space_group_name_H-M   'P 1'
#
loop_
_entity.id
_entity.type
_entity.pdbx_description
1 polymer ?
#
loop_
_entity_poly.entity_id
_entity_poly.type
_entity_poly.pdbx_seq_one_letter_code
_entity_poly.pdbx_strand_id
1 'polypeptide(L)'
;RNIRVGLTLFTICIVAIAIPVVRGILRKPAQITIQVADVEIKQGEQLPAYSADIKIRDKDRNKLTKDYTAEDFAKDLKKGKNITFLSKADANTEGTYVIIAKLNSNIKKNLEGDWKKKVQVTIKNGTCKVKNPTGVWEGNKFKKYDGTYITSDFVVSKGNTYYFDSD
;
A
#
# COMPACT_ATOMS: atom_id res chain seq x y z
N ARG A 1 -39.42 -40.77 39.64
CA ARG A 1 -37.98 -40.53 39.92
C ARG A 1 -37.06 -40.61 38.67
N ASN A 2 -37.63 -40.63 37.44
CA ASN A 2 -36.87 -40.82 36.19
C ASN A 2 -36.93 -39.62 35.24
N ILE A 3 -37.40 -38.45 35.66
CA ILE A 3 -37.54 -37.28 34.79
C ILE A 3 -36.31 -36.33 34.84
N ARG A 4 -35.39 -36.49 35.80
CA ARG A 4 -34.25 -35.58 35.93
C ARG A 4 -33.00 -35.97 35.14
N VAL A 5 -32.89 -37.17 34.57
CA VAL A 5 -31.70 -37.61 33.82
C VAL A 5 -31.80 -37.23 32.33
N GLY A 6 -33.02 -37.07 31.79
CA GLY A 6 -33.20 -36.72 30.38
C GLY A 6 -32.88 -35.25 30.02
N LEU A 7 -33.01 -34.33 30.99
CA LEU A 7 -32.81 -32.88 30.74
C LEU A 7 -31.35 -32.45 30.68
N THR A 8 -30.47 -33.18 31.41
CA THR A 8 -29.02 -32.87 31.46
C THR A 8 -28.29 -33.32 30.19
N LEU A 9 -28.72 -34.39 29.56
CA LEU A 9 -28.12 -34.88 28.31
C LEU A 9 -28.46 -33.99 27.08
N PHE A 10 -29.65 -33.37 27.08
CA PHE A 10 -30.06 -32.50 26.00
C PHE A 10 -29.34 -31.15 26.01
N THR A 11 -29.02 -30.64 27.21
CA THR A 11 -28.30 -29.36 27.33
C THR A 11 -26.83 -29.46 26.90
N ILE A 12 -26.18 -30.62 27.11
CA ILE A 12 -24.77 -30.85 26.74
C ILE A 12 -24.62 -30.97 25.22
N CYS A 13 -25.60 -31.58 24.51
CA CYS A 13 -25.56 -31.70 23.06
C CYS A 13 -25.70 -30.36 22.36
N ILE A 14 -26.49 -29.40 22.86
CA ILE A 14 -26.68 -28.09 22.26
C ILE A 14 -25.40 -27.24 22.38
N VAL A 15 -24.69 -27.33 23.49
CA VAL A 15 -23.42 -26.59 23.72
C VAL A 15 -22.30 -27.12 22.81
N ALA A 16 -22.23 -28.42 22.56
CA ALA A 16 -21.20 -29.04 21.73
C ALA A 16 -21.35 -28.72 20.23
N ILE A 17 -22.56 -28.48 19.75
CA ILE A 17 -22.83 -28.11 18.34
C ILE A 17 -22.63 -26.59 18.10
N ALA A 18 -22.86 -25.75 19.09
CA ALA A 18 -22.74 -24.29 18.97
C ALA A 18 -21.28 -23.80 18.88
N ILE A 19 -20.34 -24.47 19.55
CA ILE A 19 -18.93 -24.01 19.62
C ILE A 19 -18.23 -23.97 18.25
N PRO A 20 -18.32 -24.99 17.36
CA PRO A 20 -17.67 -24.93 16.06
C PRO A 20 -18.32 -23.91 15.10
N VAL A 21 -19.64 -23.66 15.21
CA VAL A 21 -20.36 -22.67 14.41
C VAL A 21 -19.93 -21.25 14.78
N VAL A 22 -19.81 -20.96 16.06
CA VAL A 22 -19.36 -19.62 16.54
C VAL A 22 -17.90 -19.35 16.17
N ARG A 23 -17.01 -20.37 16.22
CA ARG A 23 -15.61 -20.20 15.79
C ARG A 23 -15.47 -19.93 14.28
N GLY A 24 -16.37 -20.46 13.45
CA GLY A 24 -16.40 -20.18 12.01
C GLY A 24 -16.86 -18.76 11.68
N ILE A 25 -17.78 -18.19 12.47
CA ILE A 25 -18.38 -16.87 12.25
C ILE A 25 -17.42 -15.73 12.66
N LEU A 26 -16.50 -15.99 13.60
CA LEU A 26 -15.56 -15.01 14.16
C LEU A 26 -14.20 -14.96 13.46
N ARG A 27 -14.03 -15.66 12.35
CA ARG A 27 -12.75 -15.68 11.64
C ARG A 27 -12.53 -14.34 10.94
N LYS A 28 -11.57 -13.56 11.44
CA LYS A 28 -11.20 -12.28 10.83
C LYS A 28 -10.63 -12.50 9.42
N PRO A 29 -10.92 -11.63 8.44
CA PRO A 29 -10.31 -11.70 7.12
C PRO A 29 -8.79 -11.51 7.24
N ALA A 30 -8.04 -12.20 6.36
CA ALA A 30 -6.61 -12.01 6.24
C ALA A 30 -6.33 -10.55 5.84
N GLN A 31 -5.30 -9.95 6.44
CA GLN A 31 -4.93 -8.55 6.18
C GLN A 31 -3.71 -8.51 5.27
N ILE A 32 -3.88 -7.97 4.07
CA ILE A 32 -2.80 -7.74 3.11
C ILE A 32 -2.61 -6.23 2.94
N THR A 33 -1.38 -5.77 3.10
CA THR A 33 -1.01 -4.37 2.85
C THR A 33 -0.13 -4.31 1.62
N ILE A 34 -0.53 -3.50 0.65
CA ILE A 34 0.26 -3.11 -0.52
C ILE A 34 0.81 -1.72 -0.23
N GLN A 35 2.12 -1.62 0.02
CA GLN A 35 2.81 -0.36 0.26
C GLN A 35 3.56 0.03 -1.00
N VAL A 36 3.10 1.07 -1.70
CA VAL A 36 3.82 1.62 -2.85
C VAL A 36 5.11 2.29 -2.37
N ALA A 37 6.20 2.02 -3.08
CA ALA A 37 7.50 2.60 -2.76
C ALA A 37 7.53 4.10 -3.10
N ASP A 38 8.17 4.88 -2.24
CA ASP A 38 8.53 6.25 -2.57
C ASP A 38 9.75 6.23 -3.49
N VAL A 39 9.79 7.16 -4.44
CA VAL A 39 10.92 7.36 -5.35
C VAL A 39 11.32 8.82 -5.38
N GLU A 40 12.57 9.07 -5.65
CA GLU A 40 13.14 10.40 -5.75
C GLU A 40 14.06 10.47 -6.96
N ILE A 41 13.90 11.49 -7.79
CA ILE A 41 14.72 11.78 -8.96
C ILE A 41 15.10 13.26 -8.97
N LYS A 42 16.12 13.60 -9.74
CA LYS A 42 16.39 14.99 -10.12
C LYS A 42 15.61 15.35 -11.38
N GLN A 43 15.22 16.59 -11.50
CA GLN A 43 14.57 17.13 -12.68
C GLN A 43 15.40 16.82 -13.94
N GLY A 44 14.74 16.29 -14.98
CA GLY A 44 15.37 15.84 -16.21
C GLY A 44 15.83 14.38 -16.22
N GLU A 45 15.86 13.67 -15.09
CA GLU A 45 16.15 12.25 -15.04
C GLU A 45 14.93 11.43 -15.48
N GLN A 46 15.16 10.21 -15.98
CA GLN A 46 14.08 9.32 -16.38
C GLN A 46 13.29 8.84 -15.15
N LEU A 47 11.94 8.86 -15.25
CA LEU A 47 11.07 8.28 -14.24
C LEU A 47 11.34 6.77 -14.10
N PRO A 48 11.61 6.26 -12.89
CA PRO A 48 11.84 4.84 -12.66
C PRO A 48 10.53 4.04 -12.77
N ALA A 49 10.64 2.74 -12.96
CA ALA A 49 9.51 1.85 -12.80
C ALA A 49 9.06 1.85 -11.33
N TYR A 50 7.76 2.07 -11.10
CA TYR A 50 7.20 2.05 -9.76
C TYR A 50 7.02 0.62 -9.26
N SER A 51 7.15 0.44 -7.95
CA SER A 51 7.04 -0.86 -7.29
C SER A 51 6.22 -0.76 -5.98
N ALA A 52 5.84 -1.90 -5.43
CA ALA A 52 5.20 -1.98 -4.12
C ALA A 52 5.71 -3.18 -3.33
N ASP A 53 5.83 -3.00 -2.01
CA ASP A 53 6.01 -4.09 -1.07
C ASP A 53 4.64 -4.63 -0.62
N ILE A 54 4.52 -5.95 -0.56
CA ILE A 54 3.27 -6.63 -0.20
C ILE A 54 3.51 -7.42 1.07
N LYS A 55 2.81 -7.03 2.14
CA LYS A 55 2.89 -7.62 3.46
C LYS A 55 1.58 -8.31 3.81
N ILE A 56 1.67 -9.50 4.37
CA ILE A 56 0.57 -10.22 4.98
C ILE A 56 0.92 -10.48 6.45
N ARG A 57 -0.06 -10.39 7.36
CA ARG A 57 0.18 -10.77 8.75
C ARG A 57 0.36 -12.27 8.87
N ASP A 58 1.34 -12.71 9.66
CA ASP A 58 1.71 -14.13 9.84
C ASP A 58 0.55 -15.02 10.32
N LYS A 59 -0.43 -14.44 11.01
CA LYS A 59 -1.62 -15.14 11.54
C LYS A 59 -2.74 -15.31 10.51
N ASP A 60 -2.64 -14.62 9.36
CA ASP A 60 -3.76 -14.43 8.44
C ASP A 60 -3.65 -15.32 7.19
N ARG A 61 -3.36 -16.62 7.38
CA ARG A 61 -3.24 -17.61 6.30
C ARG A 61 -4.59 -18.25 5.95
N ASN A 62 -5.60 -17.42 5.69
CA ASN A 62 -6.94 -17.91 5.37
C ASN A 62 -7.00 -18.53 3.97
N LYS A 63 -7.74 -19.63 3.84
CA LYS A 63 -8.07 -20.21 2.53
C LYS A 63 -9.07 -19.34 1.80
N LEU A 64 -8.75 -18.91 0.60
CA LEU A 64 -9.63 -18.21 -0.33
C LEU A 64 -10.47 -19.20 -1.13
N THR A 65 -9.84 -20.29 -1.58
CA THR A 65 -10.49 -21.46 -2.18
C THR A 65 -9.94 -22.74 -1.52
N LYS A 66 -10.34 -23.93 -2.02
CA LYS A 66 -9.85 -25.23 -1.51
C LYS A 66 -8.32 -25.30 -1.51
N ASP A 67 -7.68 -24.84 -2.58
CA ASP A 67 -6.25 -25.01 -2.86
C ASP A 67 -5.49 -23.68 -3.01
N TYR A 68 -6.08 -22.54 -2.56
CA TYR A 68 -5.50 -21.20 -2.70
C TYR A 68 -5.70 -20.40 -1.42
N THR A 69 -4.60 -19.91 -0.87
CA THR A 69 -4.57 -19.17 0.40
C THR A 69 -4.38 -17.68 0.19
N ALA A 70 -4.60 -16.87 1.24
CA ALA A 70 -4.29 -15.45 1.23
C ALA A 70 -2.77 -15.19 1.06
N GLU A 71 -1.92 -16.12 1.52
CA GLU A 71 -0.47 -16.06 1.30
C GLU A 71 -0.11 -16.26 -0.18
N ASP A 72 -0.75 -17.22 -0.84
CA ASP A 72 -0.56 -17.44 -2.29
C ASP A 72 -1.03 -16.21 -3.08
N PHE A 73 -2.16 -15.63 -2.70
CA PHE A 73 -2.65 -14.40 -3.29
C PHE A 73 -1.65 -13.23 -3.10
N ALA A 74 -1.08 -13.06 -1.90
CA ALA A 74 -0.07 -12.04 -1.66
C ALA A 74 1.19 -12.24 -2.52
N LYS A 75 1.60 -13.50 -2.76
CA LYS A 75 2.69 -13.82 -3.69
C LYS A 75 2.32 -13.51 -5.13
N ASP A 76 1.09 -13.82 -5.54
CA ASP A 76 0.63 -13.58 -6.90
C ASP A 76 0.44 -12.10 -7.21
N LEU A 77 0.12 -11.26 -6.22
CA LEU A 77 0.09 -9.80 -6.39
C LEU A 77 1.43 -9.22 -6.88
N LYS A 78 2.56 -9.88 -6.57
CA LYS A 78 3.89 -9.48 -7.03
C LYS A 78 4.18 -9.85 -8.48
N LYS A 79 3.32 -10.68 -9.10
CA LYS A 79 3.54 -11.22 -10.44
C LYS A 79 2.75 -10.45 -11.50
N GLY A 80 3.37 -10.25 -12.65
CA GLY A 80 2.71 -9.75 -13.85
C GLY A 80 2.02 -8.40 -13.69
N LYS A 81 0.84 -8.26 -14.30
CA LYS A 81 0.02 -7.04 -14.32
C LYS A 81 -1.10 -7.02 -13.27
N ASN A 82 -0.92 -7.72 -12.15
CA ASN A 82 -1.93 -7.78 -11.09
C ASN A 82 -2.05 -6.44 -10.35
N ILE A 83 -0.95 -5.69 -10.30
CA ILE A 83 -0.90 -4.31 -9.81
C ILE A 83 -0.38 -3.43 -10.93
N THR A 84 -1.06 -2.32 -11.18
CA THR A 84 -0.61 -1.25 -12.08
C THR A 84 -0.42 0.03 -11.27
N PHE A 85 0.55 0.86 -11.68
CA PHE A 85 0.86 2.11 -11.00
C PHE A 85 0.49 3.29 -11.88
N LEU A 86 -0.08 4.33 -11.28
CA LEU A 86 -0.43 5.58 -11.92
C LEU A 86 0.17 6.73 -11.13
N SER A 87 0.81 7.66 -11.83
CA SER A 87 1.26 8.93 -11.29
C SER A 87 1.09 10.02 -12.34
N LYS A 88 0.95 11.26 -11.89
CA LYS A 88 1.02 12.45 -12.73
C LYS A 88 2.42 13.09 -12.69
N ALA A 89 3.42 12.34 -12.20
CA ALA A 89 4.79 12.84 -12.14
C ALA A 89 5.28 13.19 -13.55
N ASP A 90 5.83 14.39 -13.66
CA ASP A 90 6.56 14.87 -14.83
C ASP A 90 8.02 15.06 -14.41
N ALA A 91 8.92 14.36 -15.07
CA ALA A 91 10.35 14.41 -14.79
C ALA A 91 10.96 15.81 -14.97
N ASN A 92 10.31 16.67 -15.78
CA ASN A 92 10.78 18.03 -16.07
C ASN A 92 10.18 19.08 -15.13
N THR A 93 9.29 18.69 -14.19
CA THR A 93 8.62 19.61 -13.29
C THR A 93 8.91 19.27 -11.85
N GLU A 94 9.62 20.16 -11.14
CA GLU A 94 9.90 20.01 -9.71
C GLU A 94 8.61 19.92 -8.89
N GLY A 95 8.52 18.89 -8.03
CA GLY A 95 7.33 18.69 -7.22
C GLY A 95 7.29 17.34 -6.51
N THR A 96 6.21 17.13 -5.75
CA THR A 96 5.89 15.84 -5.13
C THR A 96 4.57 15.33 -5.69
N TYR A 97 4.61 14.16 -6.27
CA TYR A 97 3.50 13.54 -6.97
C TYR A 97 3.11 12.23 -6.30
N VAL A 98 1.81 11.97 -6.18
CA VAL A 98 1.32 10.72 -5.61
C VAL A 98 1.47 9.60 -6.63
N ILE A 99 1.91 8.43 -6.16
CA ILE A 99 1.91 7.17 -6.92
C ILE A 99 0.79 6.30 -6.38
N ILE A 100 -0.20 6.00 -7.20
CA ILE A 100 -1.38 5.20 -6.85
C ILE A 100 -1.21 3.80 -7.44
N ALA A 101 -1.39 2.76 -6.61
CA ALA A 101 -1.51 1.39 -7.10
C ALA A 101 -2.97 1.03 -7.38
N LYS A 102 -3.22 0.34 -8.48
CA LYS A 102 -4.53 -0.22 -8.84
C LYS A 102 -4.42 -1.72 -9.05
N LEU A 103 -5.35 -2.46 -8.45
CA LEU A 103 -5.53 -3.89 -8.72
C LEU A 103 -6.24 -4.08 -10.05
N ASN A 104 -5.94 -5.18 -10.75
CA ASN A 104 -6.67 -5.52 -11.96
C ASN A 104 -8.16 -5.82 -11.66
N SER A 105 -9.01 -5.77 -12.70
CA SER A 105 -10.46 -5.91 -12.57
C SER A 105 -10.89 -7.26 -12.01
N ASN A 106 -10.21 -8.34 -12.36
CA ASN A 106 -10.56 -9.69 -11.90
C ASN A 106 -10.29 -9.83 -10.39
N ILE A 107 -9.15 -9.32 -9.91
CA ILE A 107 -8.84 -9.29 -8.48
C ILE A 107 -9.88 -8.47 -7.72
N LYS A 108 -10.23 -7.28 -8.21
CA LYS A 108 -11.27 -6.45 -7.59
C LYS A 108 -12.59 -7.19 -7.49
N LYS A 109 -13.04 -7.83 -8.57
CA LYS A 109 -14.29 -8.61 -8.61
C LYS A 109 -14.28 -9.72 -7.54
N ASN A 110 -13.18 -10.45 -7.39
CA ASN A 110 -13.05 -11.48 -6.36
C ASN A 110 -13.08 -10.91 -4.94
N LEU A 111 -12.40 -9.79 -4.70
CA LEU A 111 -12.37 -9.10 -3.39
C LEU A 111 -13.75 -8.55 -2.99
N GLU A 112 -14.53 -8.10 -3.96
CA GLU A 112 -15.90 -7.60 -3.74
C GLU A 112 -16.92 -8.75 -3.63
N GLY A 113 -16.62 -9.91 -4.21
CA GLY A 113 -17.45 -11.12 -4.23
C GLY A 113 -17.02 -12.19 -3.22
N ASP A 114 -16.55 -13.31 -3.72
CA ASP A 114 -16.28 -14.54 -2.94
C ASP A 114 -15.21 -14.40 -1.85
N TRP A 115 -14.32 -13.42 -1.99
CA TRP A 115 -13.23 -13.18 -1.05
C TRP A 115 -13.51 -12.07 -0.05
N LYS A 116 -14.63 -11.36 -0.16
CA LYS A 116 -15.00 -10.18 0.66
C LYS A 116 -14.86 -10.42 2.17
N LYS A 117 -15.22 -11.63 2.66
CA LYS A 117 -15.13 -12.00 4.08
C LYS A 117 -13.87 -12.78 4.44
N LYS A 118 -12.99 -13.04 3.47
CA LYS A 118 -11.82 -13.92 3.62
C LYS A 118 -10.51 -13.14 3.63
N VAL A 119 -10.43 -12.05 2.87
CA VAL A 119 -9.25 -11.20 2.77
C VAL A 119 -9.64 -9.72 2.67
N GLN A 120 -8.86 -8.87 3.32
CA GLN A 120 -8.96 -7.42 3.22
C GLN A 120 -7.61 -6.89 2.70
N VAL A 121 -7.66 -6.11 1.63
CA VAL A 121 -6.49 -5.48 1.02
C VAL A 121 -6.51 -3.99 1.34
N THR A 122 -5.41 -3.49 1.91
CA THR A 122 -5.16 -2.07 2.14
C THR A 122 -4.05 -1.61 1.21
N ILE A 123 -4.31 -0.57 0.43
CA ILE A 123 -3.32 0.05 -0.46
C ILE A 123 -2.86 1.36 0.18
N LYS A 124 -1.55 1.49 0.36
CA LYS A 124 -0.90 2.72 0.80
C LYS A 124 -0.14 3.29 -0.40
N ASN A 125 -0.50 4.49 -0.79
CA ASN A 125 0.13 5.19 -1.89
C ASN A 125 1.58 5.54 -1.55
N GLY A 126 2.41 5.66 -2.58
CA GLY A 126 3.75 6.20 -2.51
C GLY A 126 3.82 7.61 -3.09
N THR A 127 5.00 8.16 -3.10
CA THR A 127 5.30 9.47 -3.68
C THR A 127 6.45 9.40 -4.67
N CYS A 128 6.37 10.23 -5.72
CA CYS A 128 7.49 10.52 -6.63
C CYS A 128 7.90 11.97 -6.37
N LYS A 129 9.11 12.18 -5.87
CA LYS A 129 9.68 13.49 -5.63
C LYS A 129 10.66 13.85 -6.72
N VAL A 130 10.33 14.87 -7.50
CA VAL A 130 11.22 15.46 -8.51
C VAL A 130 11.91 16.65 -7.88
N LYS A 131 13.19 16.56 -7.65
CA LYS A 131 14.02 17.60 -7.02
C LYS A 131 14.67 18.50 -8.06
N ASN A 132 14.89 19.74 -7.67
CA ASN A 132 15.75 20.62 -8.46
C ASN A 132 17.14 19.97 -8.65
N PRO A 133 17.75 20.00 -9.84
CA PRO A 133 19.04 19.38 -10.11
C PRO A 133 20.19 20.06 -9.38
N THR A 134 20.05 21.35 -9.05
CA THR A 134 21.12 22.17 -8.48
C THR A 134 21.18 22.12 -6.94
N GLY A 135 20.01 22.05 -6.28
CA GLY A 135 19.98 22.12 -4.82
C GLY A 135 18.58 22.11 -4.24
N VAL A 136 18.44 22.61 -3.02
CA VAL A 136 17.17 22.65 -2.25
C VAL A 136 16.99 24.01 -1.56
N TRP A 137 15.73 24.38 -1.35
CA TRP A 137 15.40 25.57 -0.55
C TRP A 137 15.59 25.28 0.95
N GLU A 138 16.29 26.18 1.65
CA GLU A 138 16.34 26.26 3.11
C GLU A 138 15.84 27.65 3.53
N GLY A 139 14.56 27.73 3.90
CA GLY A 139 13.87 29.01 4.13
C GLY A 139 13.84 29.85 2.85
N ASN A 140 14.44 31.03 2.89
CA ASN A 140 14.56 31.96 1.76
C ASN A 140 15.92 31.83 0.99
N LYS A 141 16.77 30.88 1.36
CA LYS A 141 18.07 30.62 0.72
C LYS A 141 18.01 29.34 -0.11
N PHE A 142 18.82 29.28 -1.17
CA PHE A 142 18.95 28.09 -1.99
C PHE A 142 20.33 27.45 -1.78
N LYS A 143 20.34 26.24 -1.21
CA LYS A 143 21.54 25.49 -0.89
C LYS A 143 21.83 24.46 -1.97
N LYS A 144 23.02 24.52 -2.55
CA LYS A 144 23.52 23.52 -3.49
C LYS A 144 23.79 22.19 -2.80
N TYR A 145 23.83 21.10 -3.55
CA TYR A 145 24.15 19.77 -2.99
C TYR A 145 25.58 19.63 -2.48
N ASP A 146 26.49 20.53 -2.84
CA ASP A 146 27.83 20.63 -2.29
C ASP A 146 27.89 21.32 -0.91
N GLY A 147 26.75 21.78 -0.41
CA GLY A 147 26.61 22.44 0.88
C GLY A 147 26.74 23.96 0.84
N THR A 148 27.12 24.56 -0.29
CA THR A 148 27.22 26.00 -0.46
C THR A 148 25.86 26.63 -0.75
N TYR A 149 25.67 27.93 -0.43
CA TYR A 149 24.49 28.68 -0.84
C TYR A 149 24.73 29.41 -2.15
N ILE A 150 23.67 29.57 -2.93
CA ILE A 150 23.72 30.42 -4.12
C ILE A 150 23.70 31.88 -3.69
N THR A 151 24.68 32.63 -4.20
CA THR A 151 24.81 34.09 -4.05
C THR A 151 25.21 34.68 -5.39
N SER A 152 24.75 35.88 -5.71
CA SER A 152 25.03 36.63 -6.96
C SER A 152 24.75 35.79 -8.22
N ASP A 153 23.72 34.95 -8.19
CA ASP A 153 23.37 34.04 -9.29
C ASP A 153 21.87 33.77 -9.35
N PHE A 154 21.43 33.12 -10.43
CA PHE A 154 20.05 32.76 -10.66
C PHE A 154 19.79 31.27 -10.43
N VAL A 155 18.60 30.95 -9.92
CA VAL A 155 18.07 29.60 -9.84
C VAL A 155 16.70 29.52 -10.51
N VAL A 156 16.51 28.53 -11.35
CA VAL A 156 15.18 28.19 -11.83
C VAL A 156 14.62 27.08 -10.93
N SER A 157 13.51 27.34 -10.26
CA SER A 157 12.82 26.37 -9.39
C SER A 157 11.32 26.53 -9.54
N LYS A 158 10.61 25.41 -9.69
CA LYS A 158 9.14 25.36 -9.88
C LYS A 158 8.63 26.28 -10.98
N GLY A 159 9.39 26.40 -12.07
CA GLY A 159 9.04 27.25 -13.22
C GLY A 159 9.29 28.74 -13.04
N ASN A 160 9.83 29.17 -11.90
CA ASN A 160 10.20 30.56 -11.65
C ASN A 160 11.72 30.73 -11.61
N THR A 161 12.21 31.90 -12.00
CA THR A 161 13.61 32.28 -11.87
C THR A 161 13.78 33.20 -10.65
N TYR A 162 14.70 32.85 -9.79
CA TYR A 162 15.04 33.59 -8.57
C TYR A 162 16.46 34.10 -8.71
N TYR A 163 16.67 35.36 -8.36
CA TYR A 163 18.00 35.95 -8.24
C TYR A 163 18.37 36.00 -6.74
N PHE A 164 19.59 35.64 -6.43
CA PHE A 164 20.15 35.69 -5.09
C PHE A 164 21.23 36.76 -5.09
N ASP A 165 21.11 37.73 -4.17
CA ASP A 165 22.08 38.79 -3.98
C ASP A 165 23.35 38.25 -3.30
N SER A 166 24.34 39.13 -3.18
CA SER A 166 25.67 38.78 -2.60
C SER A 166 25.69 38.68 -1.06
N ASP A 167 24.57 39.03 -0.38
CA ASP A 167 24.49 39.11 1.09
C ASP A 167 24.05 37.80 1.76
#